data_11fe0416e78d27b507e051e8fda34aec
#
_entry.id   11fe0416e78d27b507e051e8fda34aec
#
_cell.length_a   1.000
_cell.length_b   1.000
_cell.length_c   1.000
_cell.angle_alpha   90.00
_cell.angle_beta   90.00
_cell.angle_gamma   90.00
#
_symmetry.space_group_name_H-M   'P 1'
#
loop_
_entity.id
_entity.type
_entity.pdbx_description
1 polymer ?
#
loop_
_entity_poly.entity_id
_entity_poly.type
_entity_poly.pdbx_seq_one_letter_code
_entity_poly.pdbx_strand_id
1 'polypeptide(L)'
;MAFQVKIHQIRAFVEVARQGSIRGASRMLNMSQPALSKSIQELEEGLAAQLFFRRSKGVTLTDAGESFYQHASLILEELRAAQEETRQRQGQLAGQINIGMGASISRSLMPAVISRFHQQHPQVKVRIMEGQLVSMINELRQGELDFTINTYYQGPYDHEFTFEKLLEKQFAIFCRPGHPAIGARSIKQLLDYSWTMPTPHGSYYKQLSELLDDQAQTPQVGVVCETFSACISLVAKSDFLSILPEEMGCDPLHGQGLVMLPVSEILPKAAYYLIQRRDSRQTPLTASLITQFRRECGYLQS
;
A
#
# COMPACT_ATOMS: atom_id res chain seq x y z
N MET A 1 -22.52 -34.06 -13.43
CA MET A 1 -22.17 -33.86 -11.98
C MET A 1 -21.65 -32.45 -11.84
N ALA A 2 -22.16 -31.66 -10.89
CA ALA A 2 -21.57 -30.33 -10.64
C ALA A 2 -20.13 -30.53 -10.11
N PHE A 3 -19.15 -29.96 -10.79
CA PHE A 3 -17.79 -29.95 -10.32
C PHE A 3 -17.69 -29.14 -9.03
N GLN A 4 -17.07 -29.69 -8.00
CA GLN A 4 -16.91 -29.03 -6.72
C GLN A 4 -15.44 -28.71 -6.49
N VAL A 5 -15.07 -27.43 -6.55
CA VAL A 5 -13.73 -26.95 -6.18
C VAL A 5 -13.51 -27.17 -4.68
N LYS A 6 -12.37 -27.75 -4.33
CA LYS A 6 -12.01 -28.03 -2.93
C LYS A 6 -11.00 -27.01 -2.41
N ILE A 7 -11.10 -26.63 -1.15
CA ILE A 7 -10.21 -25.62 -0.53
C ILE A 7 -8.72 -25.99 -0.66
N HIS A 8 -8.36 -27.28 -0.57
CA HIS A 8 -6.97 -27.67 -0.73
C HIS A 8 -6.44 -27.47 -2.16
N GLN A 9 -7.31 -27.55 -3.19
CA GLN A 9 -6.95 -27.28 -4.57
C GLN A 9 -6.74 -25.77 -4.79
N ILE A 10 -7.56 -24.94 -4.14
CA ILE A 10 -7.39 -23.48 -4.15
C ILE A 10 -6.04 -23.10 -3.49
N ARG A 11 -5.72 -23.71 -2.32
CA ARG A 11 -4.42 -23.50 -1.66
C ARG A 11 -3.25 -23.94 -2.53
N ALA A 12 -3.35 -25.09 -3.16
CA ALA A 12 -2.34 -25.59 -4.09
C ALA A 12 -2.09 -24.62 -5.25
N PHE A 13 -3.17 -24.14 -5.85
CA PHE A 13 -3.12 -23.20 -6.96
C PHE A 13 -2.47 -21.86 -6.55
N VAL A 14 -2.94 -21.23 -5.48
CA VAL A 14 -2.43 -19.94 -5.01
C VAL A 14 -0.94 -20.05 -4.65
N GLU A 15 -0.52 -21.14 -3.97
CA GLU A 15 0.88 -21.30 -3.61
C GLU A 15 1.77 -21.55 -4.83
N VAL A 16 1.31 -22.31 -5.83
CA VAL A 16 2.06 -22.50 -7.08
C VAL A 16 2.20 -21.18 -7.83
N ALA A 17 1.17 -20.35 -7.87
CA ALA A 17 1.23 -19.03 -8.48
C ALA A 17 2.25 -18.11 -7.77
N ARG A 18 2.24 -18.07 -6.44
CA ARG A 18 3.17 -17.27 -5.63
C ARG A 18 4.63 -17.70 -5.80
N GLN A 19 4.89 -19.00 -5.85
CA GLN A 19 6.26 -19.53 -5.96
C GLN A 19 6.79 -19.57 -7.40
N GLY A 20 5.92 -19.41 -8.41
CA GLY A 20 6.30 -19.58 -9.81
C GLY A 20 6.84 -20.97 -10.15
N SER A 21 6.70 -21.94 -9.24
CA SER A 21 7.20 -23.31 -9.43
C SER A 21 6.47 -24.35 -8.58
N ILE A 22 6.18 -25.52 -9.17
CA ILE A 22 5.60 -26.67 -8.47
C ILE A 22 6.52 -27.15 -7.33
N ARG A 23 7.84 -27.16 -7.57
CA ARG A 23 8.83 -27.58 -6.56
C ARG A 23 8.90 -26.62 -5.37
N GLY A 24 8.80 -25.31 -5.59
CA GLY A 24 8.75 -24.31 -4.51
C GLY A 24 7.51 -24.50 -3.67
N ALA A 25 6.34 -24.55 -4.31
CA ALA A 25 5.06 -24.71 -3.66
C ALA A 25 4.92 -26.06 -2.89
N SER A 26 5.45 -27.16 -3.44
CA SER A 26 5.41 -28.46 -2.77
C SER A 26 6.14 -28.46 -1.42
N ARG A 27 7.27 -27.72 -1.33
CA ARG A 27 8.01 -27.53 -0.08
C ARG A 27 7.23 -26.69 0.93
N MET A 28 6.62 -25.59 0.46
CA MET A 28 5.83 -24.70 1.32
C MET A 28 4.59 -25.38 1.89
N LEU A 29 3.94 -26.25 1.10
CA LEU A 29 2.72 -26.96 1.50
C LEU A 29 2.98 -28.31 2.16
N ASN A 30 4.24 -28.74 2.32
CA ASN A 30 4.63 -30.08 2.79
C ASN A 30 3.92 -31.21 2.01
N MET A 31 3.81 -31.04 0.67
CA MET A 31 3.20 -32.00 -0.23
C MET A 31 4.24 -32.58 -1.18
N SER A 32 4.02 -33.81 -1.69
CA SER A 32 4.83 -34.32 -2.78
C SER A 32 4.51 -33.59 -4.09
N GLN A 33 5.52 -33.40 -4.98
CA GLN A 33 5.29 -32.76 -6.28
C GLN A 33 4.23 -33.47 -7.14
N PRO A 34 4.16 -34.81 -7.20
CA PRO A 34 3.09 -35.52 -7.91
C PRO A 34 1.70 -35.21 -7.34
N ALA A 35 1.55 -35.18 -6.00
CA ALA A 35 0.27 -34.87 -5.38
C ALA A 35 -0.17 -33.43 -5.65
N LEU A 36 0.77 -32.48 -5.59
CA LEU A 36 0.49 -31.06 -5.91
C LEU A 36 0.11 -30.90 -7.39
N SER A 37 0.87 -31.51 -8.30
CA SER A 37 0.58 -31.48 -9.75
C SER A 37 -0.80 -32.07 -10.07
N LYS A 38 -1.16 -33.19 -9.42
CA LYS A 38 -2.49 -33.81 -9.55
C LYS A 38 -3.59 -32.88 -9.04
N SER A 39 -3.38 -32.20 -7.90
CA SER A 39 -4.35 -31.25 -7.35
C SER A 39 -4.62 -30.07 -8.28
N ILE A 40 -3.56 -29.55 -8.94
CA ILE A 40 -3.71 -28.49 -9.96
C ILE A 40 -4.44 -29.03 -11.19
N GLN A 41 -4.06 -30.20 -11.69
CA GLN A 41 -4.71 -30.80 -12.86
C GLN A 41 -6.21 -31.04 -12.62
N GLU A 42 -6.60 -31.61 -11.48
CA GLU A 42 -8.00 -31.80 -11.11
C GLU A 42 -8.77 -30.47 -11.04
N LEU A 43 -8.11 -29.38 -10.58
CA LEU A 43 -8.70 -28.04 -10.56
C LEU A 43 -8.93 -27.51 -11.99
N GLU A 44 -7.92 -27.60 -12.85
CA GLU A 44 -7.99 -27.16 -14.26
C GLU A 44 -9.04 -27.96 -15.06
N GLU A 45 -9.09 -29.27 -14.87
CA GLU A 45 -10.11 -30.15 -15.48
C GLU A 45 -11.53 -29.76 -15.04
N GLY A 46 -11.69 -29.49 -13.74
CA GLY A 46 -12.99 -29.13 -13.22
C GLY A 46 -13.47 -27.73 -13.62
N LEU A 47 -12.56 -26.81 -13.81
CA LEU A 47 -12.88 -25.48 -14.34
C LEU A 47 -12.96 -25.45 -15.89
N ALA A 48 -12.63 -26.58 -16.55
CA ALA A 48 -12.46 -26.66 -18.00
C ALA A 48 -11.56 -25.54 -18.56
N ALA A 49 -10.53 -25.13 -17.79
CA ALA A 49 -9.64 -24.03 -18.12
C ALA A 49 -8.22 -24.34 -17.70
N GLN A 50 -7.26 -24.00 -18.54
CA GLN A 50 -5.85 -24.02 -18.18
C GLN A 50 -5.51 -22.77 -17.39
N LEU A 51 -4.99 -22.95 -16.17
CA LEU A 51 -4.64 -21.84 -15.27
C LEU A 51 -3.15 -21.50 -15.33
N PHE A 52 -2.30 -22.44 -15.76
CA PHE A 52 -0.86 -22.25 -15.83
C PHE A 52 -0.29 -22.56 -17.22
N PHE A 53 0.62 -21.70 -17.67
CA PHE A 53 1.61 -22.05 -18.70
C PHE A 53 2.78 -22.77 -18.04
N ARG A 54 3.10 -23.98 -18.51
CA ARG A 54 4.29 -24.72 -18.06
C ARG A 54 5.48 -24.37 -18.96
N ARG A 55 6.53 -23.82 -18.41
CA ARG A 55 7.76 -23.45 -19.12
C ARG A 55 8.96 -24.16 -18.53
N SER A 56 10.06 -24.23 -19.27
CA SER A 56 11.33 -24.83 -18.80
C SER A 56 11.89 -24.18 -17.52
N LYS A 57 11.56 -22.92 -17.27
CA LYS A 57 12.01 -22.14 -16.09
C LYS A 57 10.98 -22.01 -14.97
N GLY A 58 9.85 -22.73 -15.03
CA GLY A 58 8.79 -22.66 -14.03
C GLY A 58 7.37 -22.61 -14.60
N VAL A 59 6.45 -22.07 -13.83
CA VAL A 59 5.05 -21.87 -14.22
C VAL A 59 4.68 -20.40 -14.13
N THR A 60 3.85 -19.95 -15.08
CA THR A 60 3.26 -18.61 -15.08
C THR A 60 1.75 -18.73 -15.27
N LEU A 61 0.98 -17.78 -14.74
CA LEU A 61 -0.46 -17.78 -14.91
C LEU A 61 -0.86 -17.53 -16.37
N THR A 62 -1.97 -18.13 -16.81
CA THR A 62 -2.74 -17.74 -18.00
C THR A 62 -3.66 -16.58 -17.65
N ASP A 63 -4.33 -15.97 -18.63
CA ASP A 63 -5.35 -14.92 -18.36
C ASP A 63 -6.49 -15.46 -17.47
N ALA A 64 -6.93 -16.71 -17.70
CA ALA A 64 -7.88 -17.40 -16.84
C ALA A 64 -7.30 -17.65 -15.42
N GLY A 65 -6.00 -17.99 -15.36
CA GLY A 65 -5.26 -18.16 -14.12
C GLY A 65 -5.15 -16.85 -13.31
N GLU A 66 -4.85 -15.74 -13.97
CA GLU A 66 -4.80 -14.39 -13.33
C GLU A 66 -6.17 -14.04 -12.73
N SER A 67 -7.23 -14.17 -13.52
CA SER A 67 -8.60 -13.92 -13.06
C SER A 67 -8.97 -14.83 -11.87
N PHE A 68 -8.69 -16.13 -11.99
CA PHE A 68 -8.98 -17.09 -10.93
C PHE A 68 -8.12 -16.84 -9.67
N TYR A 69 -6.87 -16.37 -9.83
CA TYR A 69 -5.96 -16.08 -8.71
C TYR A 69 -6.51 -15.01 -7.77
N GLN A 70 -7.12 -13.95 -8.32
CA GLN A 70 -7.74 -12.90 -7.53
C GLN A 70 -8.85 -13.45 -6.62
N HIS A 71 -9.77 -14.24 -7.20
CA HIS A 71 -10.85 -14.88 -6.44
C HIS A 71 -10.35 -15.93 -5.45
N ALA A 72 -9.39 -16.75 -5.88
CA ALA A 72 -8.82 -17.83 -5.06
C ALA A 72 -8.10 -17.29 -3.82
N SER A 73 -7.30 -16.24 -3.98
CA SER A 73 -6.62 -15.56 -2.88
C SER A 73 -7.63 -14.99 -1.89
N LEU A 74 -8.64 -14.30 -2.39
CA LEU A 74 -9.69 -13.72 -1.55
C LEU A 74 -10.46 -14.79 -0.74
N ILE A 75 -10.84 -15.91 -1.36
CA ILE A 75 -11.51 -17.03 -0.68
C ILE A 75 -10.66 -17.56 0.49
N LEU A 76 -9.35 -17.70 0.29
CA LEU A 76 -8.45 -18.18 1.34
C LEU A 76 -8.31 -17.16 2.49
N GLU A 77 -8.22 -15.88 2.18
CA GLU A 77 -8.12 -14.83 3.19
C GLU A 77 -9.43 -14.64 3.96
N GLU A 78 -10.59 -14.72 3.30
CA GLU A 78 -11.89 -14.72 3.99
C GLU A 78 -12.06 -15.92 4.91
N LEU A 79 -11.61 -17.11 4.49
CA LEU A 79 -11.61 -18.29 5.35
C LEU A 79 -10.70 -18.11 6.57
N ARG A 80 -9.50 -17.53 6.38
CA ARG A 80 -8.57 -17.19 7.46
C ARG A 80 -9.21 -16.20 8.43
N ALA A 81 -9.79 -15.11 7.91
CA ALA A 81 -10.44 -14.08 8.71
C ALA A 81 -11.61 -14.64 9.54
N ALA A 82 -12.46 -15.49 8.95
CA ALA A 82 -13.55 -16.14 9.64
C ALA A 82 -13.07 -17.06 10.80
N GLN A 83 -11.98 -17.79 10.57
CA GLN A 83 -11.37 -18.63 11.63
C GLN A 83 -10.78 -17.78 12.75
N GLU A 84 -10.09 -16.70 12.42
CA GLU A 84 -9.53 -15.76 13.41
C GLU A 84 -10.65 -15.05 14.19
N GLU A 85 -11.67 -14.52 13.52
CA GLU A 85 -12.82 -13.91 14.18
C GLU A 85 -13.48 -14.86 15.19
N THR A 86 -13.68 -16.13 14.79
CA THR A 86 -14.27 -17.15 15.67
C THR A 86 -13.42 -17.34 16.92
N ARG A 87 -12.09 -17.46 16.77
CA ARG A 87 -11.17 -17.61 17.92
C ARG A 87 -11.15 -16.36 18.81
N GLN A 88 -11.10 -15.17 18.21
CA GLN A 88 -11.09 -13.90 18.93
C GLN A 88 -12.37 -13.71 19.75
N ARG A 89 -13.55 -14.08 19.20
CA ARG A 89 -14.82 -14.08 19.94
C ARG A 89 -14.85 -15.06 21.11
N GLN A 90 -14.01 -16.10 21.08
CA GLN A 90 -13.82 -17.05 22.20
C GLN A 90 -12.75 -16.58 23.20
N GLY A 91 -12.25 -15.34 23.07
CA GLY A 91 -11.25 -14.76 23.98
C GLY A 91 -9.79 -15.05 23.61
N GLN A 92 -9.52 -15.72 22.48
CA GLN A 92 -8.16 -15.93 22.00
C GLN A 92 -7.71 -14.71 21.19
N LEU A 93 -7.15 -13.71 21.87
CA LEU A 93 -6.66 -12.47 21.26
C LEU A 93 -5.29 -12.67 20.60
N ALA A 94 -5.25 -13.55 19.61
CA ALA A 94 -4.07 -13.83 18.79
C ALA A 94 -4.46 -13.81 17.30
N GLY A 95 -3.48 -13.65 16.42
CA GLY A 95 -3.69 -13.64 14.96
C GLY A 95 -2.70 -12.74 14.26
N GLN A 96 -3.01 -12.44 13.01
CA GLN A 96 -2.20 -11.53 12.18
C GLN A 96 -3.09 -10.45 11.56
N ILE A 97 -2.59 -9.21 11.62
CA ILE A 97 -3.19 -8.06 10.92
C ILE A 97 -2.18 -7.56 9.90
N ASN A 98 -2.60 -7.38 8.66
CA ASN A 98 -1.77 -6.88 7.58
C ASN A 98 -2.25 -5.49 7.17
N ILE A 99 -1.41 -4.48 7.31
CA ILE A 99 -1.78 -3.10 7.03
C ILE A 99 -0.83 -2.47 6.03
N GLY A 100 -1.40 -1.64 5.15
CA GLY A 100 -0.66 -0.77 4.28
C GLY A 100 -0.65 0.67 4.78
N MET A 101 0.38 1.45 4.46
CA MET A 101 0.36 2.88 4.76
C MET A 101 1.32 3.68 3.91
N GLY A 102 0.97 4.94 3.67
CA GLY A 102 1.88 5.91 3.10
C GLY A 102 3.00 6.29 4.05
N ALA A 103 4.16 6.66 3.54
CA ALA A 103 5.35 6.95 4.33
C ALA A 103 5.15 8.05 5.39
N SER A 104 4.33 9.07 5.11
CA SER A 104 4.01 10.11 6.09
C SER A 104 3.27 9.54 7.32
N ILE A 105 2.32 8.62 7.11
CA ILE A 105 1.60 7.93 8.18
C ILE A 105 2.51 6.98 8.93
N SER A 106 3.35 6.24 8.20
CA SER A 106 4.34 5.32 8.74
C SER A 106 5.30 6.01 9.72
N ARG A 107 5.64 7.27 9.48
CA ARG A 107 6.54 8.04 10.34
C ARG A 107 5.84 8.76 11.50
N SER A 108 4.67 9.35 11.23
CA SER A 108 4.03 10.24 12.20
C SER A 108 3.08 9.51 13.17
N LEU A 109 2.24 8.61 12.67
CA LEU A 109 1.17 7.98 13.46
C LEU A 109 1.50 6.55 13.89
N MET A 110 2.07 5.78 12.99
CA MET A 110 2.27 4.34 13.17
C MET A 110 3.03 3.99 14.45
N PRO A 111 4.16 4.65 14.82
CA PRO A 111 4.93 4.24 15.99
C PRO A 111 4.12 4.28 17.28
N ALA A 112 3.36 5.36 17.50
CA ALA A 112 2.54 5.52 18.71
C ALA A 112 1.38 4.51 18.74
N VAL A 113 0.68 4.33 17.60
CA VAL A 113 -0.46 3.43 17.51
C VAL A 113 -0.03 1.97 17.67
N ILE A 114 0.99 1.54 16.93
CA ILE A 114 1.46 0.15 16.96
C ILE A 114 2.08 -0.21 18.32
N SER A 115 2.85 0.69 18.92
CA SER A 115 3.40 0.45 20.26
C SER A 115 2.29 0.22 21.28
N ARG A 116 1.27 1.09 21.31
CA ARG A 116 0.12 0.95 22.21
C ARG A 116 -0.68 -0.33 21.93
N PHE A 117 -0.94 -0.63 20.65
CA PHE A 117 -1.66 -1.83 20.25
C PHE A 117 -0.93 -3.10 20.68
N HIS A 118 0.39 -3.16 20.46
CA HIS A 118 1.21 -4.32 20.81
C HIS A 118 1.27 -4.54 22.35
N GLN A 119 1.30 -3.48 23.15
CA GLN A 119 1.21 -3.60 24.61
C GLN A 119 -0.11 -4.24 25.07
N GLN A 120 -1.21 -3.94 24.38
CA GLN A 120 -2.53 -4.50 24.69
C GLN A 120 -2.73 -5.91 24.14
N HIS A 121 -2.08 -6.21 23.00
CA HIS A 121 -2.24 -7.45 22.26
C HIS A 121 -0.87 -8.06 21.86
N PRO A 122 -0.04 -8.50 22.81
CA PRO A 122 1.34 -8.94 22.55
C PRO A 122 1.44 -10.21 21.70
N GLN A 123 0.36 -10.99 21.57
CA GLN A 123 0.31 -12.20 20.76
C GLN A 123 -0.16 -11.95 19.32
N VAL A 124 -0.51 -10.70 18.98
CA VAL A 124 -0.94 -10.32 17.63
C VAL A 124 0.27 -9.89 16.82
N LYS A 125 0.46 -10.52 15.67
CA LYS A 125 1.46 -10.11 14.68
C LYS A 125 0.87 -9.03 13.79
N VAL A 126 1.51 -7.87 13.73
CA VAL A 126 1.16 -6.82 12.77
C VAL A 126 2.22 -6.81 11.66
N ARG A 127 1.79 -7.00 10.41
CA ARG A 127 2.63 -6.81 9.21
C ARG A 127 2.31 -5.43 8.62
N ILE A 128 3.34 -4.64 8.38
CA ILE A 128 3.21 -3.30 7.83
C ILE A 128 3.90 -3.25 6.47
N MET A 129 3.17 -2.77 5.47
CA MET A 129 3.67 -2.48 4.13
C MET A 129 3.67 -0.96 3.93
N GLU A 130 4.84 -0.38 3.68
CA GLU A 130 4.96 1.03 3.34
C GLU A 130 5.01 1.21 1.82
N GLY A 131 4.24 2.16 1.29
CA GLY A 131 4.23 2.49 -0.13
C GLY A 131 3.06 3.37 -0.52
N GLN A 132 2.95 3.63 -1.81
CA GLN A 132 1.81 4.35 -2.37
C GLN A 132 0.60 3.42 -2.54
N LEU A 133 -0.62 3.98 -2.57
CA LEU A 133 -1.85 3.21 -2.72
C LEU A 133 -1.82 2.29 -3.95
N VAL A 134 -1.31 2.77 -5.07
CA VAL A 134 -1.25 2.01 -6.33
C VAL A 134 -0.51 0.68 -6.19
N SER A 135 0.52 0.62 -5.36
CA SER A 135 1.27 -0.61 -5.08
C SER A 135 0.56 -1.57 -4.11
N MET A 136 -0.55 -1.16 -3.52
CA MET A 136 -1.30 -1.91 -2.50
C MET A 136 -2.70 -2.35 -2.96
N ILE A 137 -3.13 -1.90 -4.12
CA ILE A 137 -4.50 -2.16 -4.62
C ILE A 137 -4.75 -3.66 -4.80
N ASN A 138 -3.79 -4.38 -5.35
CA ASN A 138 -3.95 -5.82 -5.58
C ASN A 138 -3.99 -6.60 -4.26
N GLU A 139 -3.14 -6.25 -3.30
CA GLU A 139 -3.11 -6.86 -1.98
C GLU A 139 -4.42 -6.58 -1.21
N LEU A 140 -4.99 -5.37 -1.35
CA LEU A 140 -6.31 -5.07 -0.80
C LEU A 140 -7.41 -5.90 -1.48
N ARG A 141 -7.41 -6.02 -2.81
CA ARG A 141 -8.38 -6.85 -3.56
C ARG A 141 -8.34 -8.30 -3.15
N GLN A 142 -7.15 -8.83 -2.97
CA GLN A 142 -6.90 -10.23 -2.59
C GLN A 142 -7.10 -10.50 -1.10
N GLY A 143 -7.36 -9.45 -0.29
CA GLY A 143 -7.49 -9.55 1.16
C GLY A 143 -6.16 -9.77 1.89
N GLU A 144 -5.02 -9.67 1.18
CA GLU A 144 -3.68 -9.77 1.77
C GLU A 144 -3.34 -8.58 2.66
N LEU A 145 -4.00 -7.43 2.43
CA LEU A 145 -4.06 -6.31 3.36
C LEU A 145 -5.48 -6.17 3.90
N ASP A 146 -5.61 -6.04 5.22
CA ASP A 146 -6.87 -5.78 5.90
C ASP A 146 -7.36 -4.36 5.63
N PHE A 147 -6.45 -3.39 5.62
CA PHE A 147 -6.71 -1.99 5.27
C PHE A 147 -5.40 -1.26 4.91
N THR A 148 -5.54 -0.08 4.33
CA THR A 148 -4.41 0.86 4.19
C THR A 148 -4.81 2.27 4.61
N ILE A 149 -3.82 3.06 5.06
CA ILE A 149 -3.97 4.50 5.30
C ILE A 149 -3.07 5.23 4.31
N ASN A 150 -3.68 5.81 3.29
CA ASN A 150 -2.96 6.41 2.17
C ASN A 150 -3.67 7.66 1.63
N THR A 151 -2.96 8.43 0.83
CA THR A 151 -3.60 9.50 0.05
C THR A 151 -4.40 8.88 -1.09
N TYR A 152 -5.54 9.48 -1.39
CA TYR A 152 -6.36 9.14 -2.54
C TYR A 152 -6.91 10.42 -3.17
N TYR A 153 -6.85 10.47 -4.48
CA TYR A 153 -7.44 11.54 -5.26
C TYR A 153 -8.05 10.94 -6.52
N GLN A 154 -9.35 10.95 -6.61
CA GLN A 154 -10.20 10.49 -7.71
C GLN A 154 -9.62 9.37 -8.59
N GLY A 155 -10.27 8.22 -8.68
CA GLY A 155 -9.76 7.11 -9.47
C GLY A 155 -10.78 6.02 -9.70
N PRO A 156 -10.38 4.93 -10.36
CA PRO A 156 -11.28 3.85 -10.76
C PRO A 156 -11.70 2.93 -9.59
N TYR A 157 -11.25 3.22 -8.35
CA TYR A 157 -11.37 2.29 -7.22
C TYR A 157 -12.60 2.50 -6.34
N ASP A 158 -13.43 3.53 -6.60
CA ASP A 158 -14.56 3.93 -5.75
C ASP A 158 -15.65 2.86 -5.63
N HIS A 159 -15.71 1.94 -6.58
CA HIS A 159 -16.68 0.82 -6.55
C HIS A 159 -16.19 -0.35 -5.69
N GLU A 160 -14.89 -0.54 -5.55
CA GLU A 160 -14.27 -1.69 -4.89
C GLU A 160 -13.98 -1.42 -3.41
N PHE A 161 -13.66 -0.18 -3.07
CA PHE A 161 -13.19 0.21 -1.74
C PHE A 161 -14.09 1.24 -1.08
N THR A 162 -13.99 1.31 0.23
CA THR A 162 -14.53 2.41 1.04
C THR A 162 -13.38 3.33 1.42
N PHE A 163 -13.67 4.64 1.46
CA PHE A 163 -12.71 5.69 1.76
C PHE A 163 -13.23 6.52 2.92
N GLU A 164 -12.62 6.38 4.07
CA GLU A 164 -12.92 7.19 5.26
C GLU A 164 -11.80 8.19 5.46
N LYS A 165 -12.09 9.48 5.30
CA LYS A 165 -11.11 10.54 5.51
C LYS A 165 -10.71 10.61 6.99
N LEU A 166 -9.42 10.47 7.27
CA LEU A 166 -8.89 10.53 8.63
C LEU A 166 -8.28 11.88 8.97
N LEU A 167 -7.45 12.43 8.08
CA LEU A 167 -6.75 13.69 8.30
C LEU A 167 -6.31 14.34 6.99
N GLU A 168 -5.85 15.58 7.08
CA GLU A 168 -5.16 16.28 6.00
C GLU A 168 -3.77 16.70 6.45
N LYS A 169 -2.84 16.73 5.51
CA LYS A 169 -1.47 17.19 5.75
C LYS A 169 -1.07 18.24 4.73
N GLN A 170 -0.34 19.23 5.20
CA GLN A 170 0.24 20.26 4.35
C GLN A 170 1.50 19.71 3.67
N PHE A 171 1.72 20.16 2.43
CA PHE A 171 2.92 19.89 1.66
C PHE A 171 3.65 21.19 1.39
N ALA A 172 4.95 21.11 1.26
CA ALA A 172 5.80 22.25 0.92
C ALA A 172 6.90 21.84 -0.07
N ILE A 173 7.54 22.84 -0.67
CA ILE A 173 8.68 22.63 -1.57
C ILE A 173 9.95 22.66 -0.75
N PHE A 174 10.82 21.68 -0.98
CA PHE A 174 12.07 21.51 -0.28
C PHE A 174 13.27 21.49 -1.23
N CYS A 175 14.40 22.00 -0.73
CA CYS A 175 15.71 21.93 -1.35
C CYS A 175 16.79 21.63 -0.29
N ARG A 176 18.03 21.38 -0.74
CA ARG A 176 19.19 21.28 0.17
C ARG A 176 19.57 22.64 0.76
N PRO A 177 20.30 22.70 1.90
CA PRO A 177 20.96 23.90 2.36
C PRO A 177 21.93 24.45 1.30
N GLY A 178 21.95 25.77 1.15
CA GLY A 178 22.78 26.46 0.16
C GLY A 178 22.38 26.27 -1.31
N HIS A 179 21.14 25.81 -1.55
CA HIS A 179 20.59 25.70 -2.91
C HIS A 179 20.39 27.09 -3.52
N PRO A 180 20.66 27.29 -4.85
CA PRO A 180 20.48 28.59 -5.49
C PRO A 180 19.04 29.16 -5.39
N ALA A 181 18.04 28.28 -5.27
CA ALA A 181 16.63 28.66 -5.19
C ALA A 181 16.16 29.12 -3.80
N ILE A 182 17.00 29.16 -2.76
CA ILE A 182 16.58 29.50 -1.37
C ILE A 182 15.85 30.86 -1.29
N GLY A 183 16.18 31.79 -2.18
CA GLY A 183 15.54 33.11 -2.26
C GLY A 183 14.21 33.16 -2.99
N ALA A 184 13.78 32.08 -3.63
CA ALA A 184 12.56 32.04 -4.41
C ALA A 184 11.31 32.27 -3.55
N ARG A 185 10.33 33.00 -4.10
CA ARG A 185 9.06 33.34 -3.46
C ARG A 185 7.85 32.87 -4.25
N SER A 186 8.04 32.28 -5.42
CA SER A 186 6.97 31.72 -6.24
C SER A 186 7.43 30.46 -6.94
N ILE A 187 6.48 29.56 -7.26
CA ILE A 187 6.73 28.32 -8.03
C ILE A 187 7.28 28.69 -9.41
N LYS A 188 6.83 29.78 -10.01
CA LYS A 188 7.31 30.24 -11.31
C LYS A 188 8.84 30.46 -11.35
N GLN A 189 9.43 30.90 -10.24
CA GLN A 189 10.89 31.07 -10.13
C GLN A 189 11.64 29.75 -10.00
N LEU A 190 10.93 28.66 -9.81
CA LEU A 190 11.47 27.33 -9.57
C LEU A 190 11.38 26.41 -10.80
N LEU A 191 10.70 26.86 -11.88
CA LEU A 191 10.43 26.02 -13.06
C LEU A 191 11.69 25.64 -13.83
N ASP A 192 12.74 26.46 -13.78
CA ASP A 192 14.01 26.20 -14.45
C ASP A 192 14.90 25.18 -13.72
N TYR A 193 14.54 24.81 -12.50
CA TYR A 193 15.25 23.79 -11.73
C TYR A 193 14.71 22.39 -12.02
N SER A 194 15.54 21.39 -11.81
CA SER A 194 15.13 19.99 -11.92
C SER A 194 14.35 19.54 -10.69
N TRP A 195 13.29 18.75 -10.90
CA TRP A 195 12.46 18.26 -9.82
C TRP A 195 12.52 16.74 -9.71
N THR A 196 12.37 16.26 -8.48
CA THR A 196 12.09 14.85 -8.21
C THR A 196 10.74 14.75 -7.52
N MET A 197 9.90 13.84 -8.03
CA MET A 197 8.56 13.58 -7.49
C MET A 197 8.26 12.09 -7.54
N PRO A 198 7.37 11.60 -6.66
CA PRO A 198 6.79 10.26 -6.81
C PRO A 198 5.89 10.18 -8.05
N THR A 199 5.53 8.94 -8.44
CA THR A 199 4.58 8.74 -9.53
C THR A 199 3.23 9.41 -9.22
N PRO A 200 2.61 10.11 -10.17
CA PRO A 200 1.36 10.84 -9.94
C PRO A 200 0.10 9.95 -9.87
N HIS A 201 0.18 8.65 -10.19
CA HIS A 201 -0.98 7.79 -10.35
C HIS A 201 -1.78 7.61 -9.05
N GLY A 202 -3.03 8.12 -9.04
CA GLY A 202 -4.02 7.88 -7.99
C GLY A 202 -3.71 8.49 -6.61
N SER A 203 -2.78 9.43 -6.53
CA SER A 203 -2.29 10.02 -5.29
C SER A 203 -2.46 11.54 -5.27
N TYR A 204 -2.07 12.16 -4.16
CA TYR A 204 -1.93 13.60 -4.02
C TYR A 204 -1.16 14.26 -5.19
N TYR A 205 -0.12 13.59 -5.71
CA TYR A 205 0.69 14.15 -6.80
C TYR A 205 -0.05 14.25 -8.12
N LYS A 206 -1.11 13.47 -8.34
CA LYS A 206 -2.02 13.66 -9.47
C LYS A 206 -2.78 14.97 -9.31
N GLN A 207 -3.37 15.21 -8.13
CA GLN A 207 -4.06 16.47 -7.82
C GLN A 207 -3.14 17.69 -7.99
N LEU A 208 -1.89 17.54 -7.51
CA LEU A 208 -0.89 18.59 -7.62
C LEU A 208 -0.50 18.87 -9.08
N SER A 209 -0.28 17.83 -9.88
CA SER A 209 0.06 18.00 -11.31
C SER A 209 -1.05 18.72 -12.05
N GLU A 210 -2.30 18.31 -11.85
CA GLU A 210 -3.47 18.97 -12.47
C GLU A 210 -3.52 20.46 -12.10
N LEU A 211 -3.32 20.81 -10.83
CA LEU A 211 -3.31 22.21 -10.39
C LEU A 211 -2.16 23.02 -11.03
N LEU A 212 -0.97 22.44 -11.11
CA LEU A 212 0.19 23.12 -11.68
C LEU A 212 0.07 23.26 -13.20
N ASP A 213 -0.49 22.27 -13.89
CA ASP A 213 -0.77 22.32 -15.33
C ASP A 213 -1.78 23.42 -15.66
N ASP A 214 -2.88 23.51 -14.91
CA ASP A 214 -3.90 24.57 -15.07
C ASP A 214 -3.33 25.98 -14.89
N GLN A 215 -2.30 26.12 -14.04
CA GLN A 215 -1.61 27.39 -13.78
C GLN A 215 -0.43 27.65 -14.72
N ALA A 216 -0.17 26.78 -15.70
CA ALA A 216 1.03 26.79 -16.55
C ALA A 216 2.34 26.87 -15.74
N GLN A 217 2.38 26.16 -14.62
CA GLN A 217 3.50 26.09 -13.66
C GLN A 217 4.03 24.66 -13.51
N THR A 218 4.01 23.88 -14.58
CA THR A 218 4.43 22.46 -14.55
C THR A 218 5.95 22.34 -14.39
N PRO A 219 6.44 21.77 -13.28
CA PRO A 219 7.87 21.55 -13.08
C PRO A 219 8.44 20.49 -14.03
N GLN A 220 9.70 20.68 -14.44
CA GLN A 220 10.41 19.65 -15.18
C GLN A 220 10.84 18.52 -14.23
N VAL A 221 10.09 17.41 -14.21
CA VAL A 221 10.43 16.23 -13.41
C VAL A 221 11.55 15.46 -14.09
N GLY A 222 12.75 15.59 -13.57
CA GLY A 222 13.95 14.88 -14.09
C GLY A 222 14.12 13.47 -13.52
N VAL A 223 13.58 13.22 -12.31
CA VAL A 223 13.67 11.91 -11.64
C VAL A 223 12.36 11.57 -10.95
N VAL A 224 11.89 10.35 -11.15
CA VAL A 224 10.75 9.79 -10.41
C VAL A 224 11.28 8.88 -9.30
N CYS A 225 10.94 9.20 -8.05
CA CYS A 225 11.31 8.41 -6.89
C CYS A 225 10.07 7.72 -6.30
N GLU A 226 10.04 6.39 -6.28
CA GLU A 226 8.92 5.61 -5.72
C GLU A 226 8.82 5.71 -4.19
N THR A 227 9.91 6.09 -3.50
CA THR A 227 9.94 6.21 -2.04
C THR A 227 10.37 7.61 -1.60
N PHE A 228 9.78 8.10 -0.51
CA PHE A 228 10.17 9.39 0.07
C PHE A 228 11.62 9.39 0.59
N SER A 229 12.13 8.26 1.08
CA SER A 229 13.52 8.16 1.54
C SER A 229 14.51 8.39 0.41
N ALA A 230 14.28 7.82 -0.78
CA ALA A 230 15.09 8.08 -1.96
C ALA A 230 14.98 9.55 -2.41
N CYS A 231 13.76 10.08 -2.42
CA CYS A 231 13.48 11.47 -2.76
C CYS A 231 14.22 12.45 -1.83
N ILE A 232 14.07 12.29 -0.52
CA ILE A 232 14.75 13.12 0.50
C ILE A 232 16.27 13.04 0.35
N SER A 233 16.80 11.83 0.16
CA SER A 233 18.26 11.64 -0.01
C SER A 233 18.79 12.30 -1.27
N LEU A 234 18.04 12.27 -2.36
CA LEU A 234 18.40 12.94 -3.61
C LEU A 234 18.40 14.47 -3.44
N VAL A 235 17.33 15.02 -2.88
CA VAL A 235 17.20 16.46 -2.64
C VAL A 235 18.30 16.96 -1.71
N ALA A 236 18.63 16.23 -0.65
CA ALA A 236 19.63 16.63 0.32
C ALA A 236 21.05 16.73 -0.28
N LYS A 237 21.34 16.00 -1.37
CA LYS A 237 22.67 15.85 -1.95
C LYS A 237 22.83 16.40 -3.37
N SER A 238 21.81 17.09 -3.89
CA SER A 238 21.79 17.59 -5.27
C SER A 238 20.97 18.87 -5.40
N ASP A 239 20.92 19.44 -6.60
CA ASP A 239 20.09 20.62 -6.91
C ASP A 239 18.68 20.25 -7.38
N PHE A 240 18.17 19.09 -6.99
CA PHE A 240 16.78 18.76 -7.20
C PHE A 240 15.89 19.42 -6.16
N LEU A 241 14.71 19.86 -6.61
CA LEU A 241 13.62 20.28 -5.74
C LEU A 241 12.62 19.13 -5.59
N SER A 242 11.88 19.12 -4.49
CA SER A 242 10.77 18.19 -4.31
C SER A 242 9.64 18.81 -3.50
N ILE A 243 8.44 18.27 -3.69
CA ILE A 243 7.26 18.59 -2.88
C ILE A 243 7.05 17.41 -1.93
N LEU A 244 7.15 17.67 -0.63
CA LEU A 244 7.07 16.67 0.43
C LEU A 244 6.06 17.10 1.50
N PRO A 245 5.48 16.16 2.28
CA PRO A 245 4.79 16.53 3.51
C PRO A 245 5.71 17.36 4.42
N GLU A 246 5.20 18.45 4.98
CA GLU A 246 6.01 19.39 5.80
C GLU A 246 6.75 18.66 6.93
N GLU A 247 6.08 17.78 7.64
CA GLU A 247 6.68 17.04 8.74
C GLU A 247 7.83 16.11 8.31
N MET A 248 7.82 15.66 7.04
CA MET A 248 8.90 14.80 6.52
C MET A 248 10.12 15.59 6.11
N GLY A 249 9.93 16.75 5.48
CA GLY A 249 11.02 17.62 5.09
C GLY A 249 11.67 18.35 6.27
N CYS A 250 10.88 18.66 7.29
CA CYS A 250 11.34 19.33 8.52
C CYS A 250 11.83 18.36 9.61
N ASP A 251 11.73 17.04 9.44
CA ASP A 251 12.17 16.05 10.42
C ASP A 251 13.69 16.13 10.63
N PRO A 252 14.17 16.44 11.86
CA PRO A 252 15.61 16.54 12.15
C PRO A 252 16.37 15.23 11.92
N LEU A 253 15.70 14.08 12.08
CA LEU A 253 16.31 12.76 11.94
C LEU A 253 16.34 12.27 10.49
N HIS A 254 15.33 12.61 9.71
CA HIS A 254 15.12 12.03 8.37
C HIS A 254 15.08 13.09 7.27
N GLY A 255 14.76 14.34 7.58
CA GLY A 255 14.75 15.46 6.63
C GLY A 255 16.14 15.89 6.16
N GLN A 256 17.21 15.33 6.73
CA GLN A 256 18.60 15.60 6.36
C GLN A 256 18.93 17.10 6.28
N GLY A 257 18.26 17.93 7.08
CA GLY A 257 18.46 19.37 7.10
C GLY A 257 17.92 20.09 5.85
N LEU A 258 16.90 19.53 5.18
CA LEU A 258 16.27 20.20 4.04
C LEU A 258 15.73 21.57 4.43
N VAL A 259 15.71 22.49 3.47
CA VAL A 259 15.19 23.83 3.61
C VAL A 259 13.85 23.93 2.90
N MET A 260 12.82 24.35 3.61
CA MET A 260 11.52 24.65 3.05
C MET A 260 11.58 25.99 2.31
N LEU A 261 11.13 26.01 1.06
CA LEU A 261 11.07 27.25 0.26
C LEU A 261 9.79 28.02 0.57
N PRO A 262 9.91 29.31 0.91
CA PRO A 262 8.76 30.13 1.30
C PRO A 262 8.04 30.74 0.08
N VAL A 263 7.49 29.87 -0.78
CA VAL A 263 6.69 30.30 -1.92
C VAL A 263 5.34 30.86 -1.49
N SER A 264 4.80 31.79 -2.27
CA SER A 264 3.51 32.45 -1.99
C SER A 264 2.31 31.60 -2.38
N GLU A 265 2.49 30.66 -3.29
CA GLU A 265 1.44 29.77 -3.76
C GLU A 265 1.08 28.75 -2.68
N ILE A 266 -0.21 28.58 -2.46
CA ILE A 266 -0.72 27.60 -1.49
C ILE A 266 -0.88 26.27 -2.22
N LEU A 267 -0.06 25.28 -1.82
CA LEU A 267 -0.22 23.92 -2.29
C LEU A 267 -1.47 23.28 -1.67
N PRO A 268 -2.19 22.41 -2.38
CA PRO A 268 -3.33 21.70 -1.84
C PRO A 268 -2.90 20.82 -0.67
N LYS A 269 -3.79 20.62 0.30
CA LYS A 269 -3.58 19.65 1.35
C LYS A 269 -3.82 18.24 0.84
N ALA A 270 -2.99 17.32 1.23
CA ALA A 270 -3.20 15.89 0.96
C ALA A 270 -4.18 15.30 1.98
N ALA A 271 -5.30 14.78 1.51
CA ALA A 271 -6.23 14.03 2.34
C ALA A 271 -5.77 12.57 2.45
N TYR A 272 -5.68 12.07 3.70
CA TYR A 272 -5.37 10.68 4.01
C TYR A 272 -6.63 9.94 4.42
N TYR A 273 -6.81 8.78 3.82
CA TYR A 273 -8.00 7.95 3.99
C TYR A 273 -7.63 6.59 4.57
N LEU A 274 -8.47 6.10 5.47
CA LEU A 274 -8.56 4.67 5.75
C LEU A 274 -9.31 4.02 4.58
N ILE A 275 -8.66 3.09 3.91
CA ILE A 275 -9.14 2.45 2.69
C ILE A 275 -9.25 0.96 2.96
N GLN A 276 -10.44 0.40 2.69
CA GLN A 276 -10.77 -1.01 2.90
C GLN A 276 -11.61 -1.54 1.75
N ARG A 277 -11.59 -2.84 1.52
CA ARG A 277 -12.60 -3.45 0.63
C ARG A 277 -14.01 -3.17 1.14
N ARG A 278 -14.90 -2.84 0.23
CA ARG A 278 -16.29 -2.48 0.56
C ARG A 278 -17.01 -3.57 1.34
N ASP A 279 -16.84 -4.83 0.95
CA ASP A 279 -17.55 -5.99 1.52
C ASP A 279 -16.72 -6.76 2.55
N SER A 280 -15.55 -6.25 2.98
CA SER A 280 -14.74 -6.92 3.99
C SER A 280 -15.35 -6.81 5.38
N ARG A 281 -15.36 -7.93 6.10
CA ARG A 281 -15.68 -7.94 7.53
C ARG A 281 -14.38 -7.81 8.34
N GLN A 282 -14.37 -6.83 9.24
CA GLN A 282 -13.24 -6.63 10.14
C GLN A 282 -13.30 -7.65 11.28
N THR A 283 -12.18 -8.30 11.57
CA THR A 283 -12.06 -9.04 12.83
C THR A 283 -12.06 -8.08 14.03
N PRO A 284 -12.41 -8.52 15.24
CA PRO A 284 -12.39 -7.67 16.44
C PRO A 284 -11.04 -6.96 16.66
N LEU A 285 -9.92 -7.65 16.40
CA LEU A 285 -8.58 -7.06 16.55
C LEU A 285 -8.28 -6.02 15.47
N THR A 286 -8.67 -6.26 14.21
CA THR A 286 -8.55 -5.28 13.13
C THR A 286 -9.38 -4.02 13.43
N ALA A 287 -10.62 -4.18 13.90
CA ALA A 287 -11.47 -3.06 14.30
C ALA A 287 -10.89 -2.26 15.48
N SER A 288 -10.29 -2.94 16.45
CA SER A 288 -9.57 -2.31 17.56
C SER A 288 -8.40 -1.45 17.07
N LEU A 289 -7.56 -1.99 16.17
CA LEU A 289 -6.42 -1.27 15.61
C LEU A 289 -6.87 -0.04 14.81
N ILE A 290 -7.89 -0.18 13.96
CA ILE A 290 -8.49 0.94 13.22
C ILE A 290 -8.97 2.03 14.17
N THR A 291 -9.65 1.65 15.26
CA THR A 291 -10.13 2.61 16.27
C THR A 291 -8.97 3.38 16.91
N GLN A 292 -7.82 2.74 17.14
CA GLN A 292 -6.65 3.43 17.66
C GLN A 292 -6.05 4.42 16.64
N PHE A 293 -6.03 4.08 15.35
CA PHE A 293 -5.63 5.04 14.31
C PHE A 293 -6.58 6.24 14.24
N ARG A 294 -7.90 6.03 14.26
CA ARG A 294 -8.89 7.12 14.29
C ARG A 294 -8.68 8.06 15.47
N ARG A 295 -8.45 7.49 16.65
CA ARG A 295 -8.20 8.26 17.87
C ARG A 295 -6.92 9.10 17.77
N GLU A 296 -5.84 8.52 17.27
CA GLU A 296 -4.57 9.23 17.11
C GLU A 296 -4.68 10.36 16.08
N CYS A 297 -5.40 10.14 14.96
CA CYS A 297 -5.70 11.19 13.98
C CYS A 297 -6.51 12.35 14.60
N GLY A 298 -7.46 12.05 15.47
CA GLY A 298 -8.25 13.07 16.17
C GLY A 298 -7.41 13.98 17.06
N TYR A 299 -6.36 13.45 17.71
CA TYR A 299 -5.45 14.26 18.52
C TYR A 299 -4.54 15.19 17.71
N LEU A 300 -4.27 14.88 16.46
CA LEU A 300 -3.46 15.73 15.58
C LEU A 300 -4.26 16.86 14.92
N GLN A 301 -5.59 16.80 14.98
CA GLN A 301 -6.48 17.84 14.44
C GLN A 301 -6.97 18.83 15.50
N SER A 302 -6.78 18.52 16.78
CA SER A 302 -7.10 19.37 17.92
C SER A 302 -5.91 20.25 18.33
#